data_dd867ee11c1b490c1f03f1e459f49f2d
#
_entry.id   dd867ee11c1b490c1f03f1e459f49f2d
#
_cell.length_a   1.000
_cell.length_b   1.000
_cell.length_c   1.000
_cell.angle_alpha   90.00
_cell.angle_beta   90.00
_cell.angle_gamma   90.00
#
_symmetry.space_group_name_H-M   'P 1'
#
loop_
_entity.id
_entity.type
_entity.pdbx_description
1 polymer ?
#
loop_
_entity_poly.entity_id
_entity_poly.type
_entity_poly.pdbx_seq_one_letter_code
_entity_poly.pdbx_strand_id
1 'polypeptide(L)'
;MVPLARRTLLYEWRRFLPSAFAIAFSGLLLLVQAAFVFGILGSAAVYVRKSGGDLWLGFPGTQTFELGRPISSQARIAALMQPQVERVEPFNWLDGDWRGPADKGSVSVFISGIDTHADALMFAGALDPGLRARLDEPGGVIVDRADLGKLGLAVGGQAVLNGHRVRIVGVAGGLRALGGVNILTSL
;
A
#
# COMPACT_ATOMS: atom_id res chain seq x y z
N MET A 1 6.91 50.15 23.79
CA MET A 1 6.19 50.67 22.59
C MET A 1 5.28 49.63 22.03
N VAL A 2 3.98 49.79 22.08
CA VAL A 2 3.06 48.84 21.42
C VAL A 2 3.04 49.19 19.93
N PRO A 3 3.39 48.31 18.99
CA PRO A 3 3.45 48.65 17.60
C PRO A 3 2.06 49.09 17.10
N LEU A 4 1.99 50.26 16.50
CA LEU A 4 0.74 50.89 16.02
C LEU A 4 -0.07 49.92 15.13
N ALA A 5 0.63 49.16 14.28
CA ALA A 5 0.06 48.11 13.39
C ALA A 5 -0.75 47.06 14.17
N ARG A 6 -0.30 46.57 15.31
CA ARG A 6 -1.03 45.59 16.11
C ARG A 6 -2.31 46.18 16.71
N ARG A 7 -2.28 47.43 17.11
CA ARG A 7 -3.45 48.12 17.67
C ARG A 7 -4.51 48.40 16.61
N THR A 8 -4.12 48.81 15.41
CA THR A 8 -4.99 49.02 14.26
C THR A 8 -5.63 47.68 13.81
N LEU A 9 -4.84 46.59 13.71
CA LEU A 9 -5.36 45.28 13.34
C LEU A 9 -6.38 44.75 14.36
N LEU A 10 -6.16 44.94 15.65
CA LEU A 10 -7.07 44.48 16.69
C LEU A 10 -8.35 45.36 16.77
N TYR A 11 -8.24 46.63 16.47
CA TYR A 11 -9.40 47.53 16.51
C TYR A 11 -10.28 47.39 15.28
N GLU A 12 -9.69 47.25 14.09
CA GLU A 12 -10.42 47.11 12.82
C GLU A 12 -10.51 45.66 12.33
N TRP A 13 -10.48 44.68 13.24
CA TRP A 13 -10.41 43.25 12.90
C TRP A 13 -11.48 42.80 11.89
N ARG A 14 -12.69 43.38 11.96
CA ARG A 14 -13.79 43.07 11.02
C ARG A 14 -13.45 43.40 9.57
N ARG A 15 -12.60 44.41 9.35
CA ARG A 15 -12.18 44.83 8.01
C ARG A 15 -11.12 43.88 7.43
N PHE A 16 -10.27 43.35 8.30
CA PHE A 16 -9.19 42.43 7.89
C PHE A 16 -9.63 40.98 7.86
N LEU A 17 -10.75 40.64 8.51
CA LEU A 17 -11.26 39.27 8.62
C LEU A 17 -11.44 38.59 7.25
N PRO A 18 -12.06 39.20 6.23
CA PRO A 18 -12.21 38.55 4.90
C PRO A 18 -10.86 38.20 4.27
N SER A 19 -9.89 39.11 4.36
CA SER A 19 -8.53 38.87 3.82
C SER A 19 -7.80 37.78 4.57
N ALA A 20 -7.92 37.75 5.91
CA ALA A 20 -7.36 36.71 6.72
C ALA A 20 -7.96 35.34 6.40
N PHE A 21 -9.28 35.27 6.23
CA PHE A 21 -9.95 34.04 5.79
C PHE A 21 -9.52 33.60 4.40
N ALA A 22 -9.38 34.53 3.46
CA ALA A 22 -8.93 34.22 2.11
C ALA A 22 -7.51 33.61 2.12
N ILE A 23 -6.58 34.19 2.90
CA ILE A 23 -5.23 33.67 3.03
C ILE A 23 -5.23 32.32 3.73
N ALA A 24 -5.99 32.17 4.81
CA ALA A 24 -6.09 30.91 5.55
C ALA A 24 -6.68 29.78 4.66
N PHE A 25 -7.73 30.10 3.90
CA PHE A 25 -8.34 29.13 2.97
C PHE A 25 -7.37 28.74 1.86
N SER A 26 -6.69 29.71 1.24
CA SER A 26 -5.69 29.42 0.21
C SER A 26 -4.54 28.58 0.75
N GLY A 27 -4.04 28.88 1.95
CA GLY A 27 -3.02 28.09 2.61
C GLY A 27 -3.48 26.67 2.92
N LEU A 28 -4.72 26.53 3.42
CA LEU A 28 -5.31 25.20 3.66
C LEU A 28 -5.42 24.39 2.36
N LEU A 29 -5.88 25.03 1.28
CA LEU A 29 -6.00 24.37 -0.02
C LEU A 29 -4.65 23.87 -0.54
N LEU A 30 -3.61 24.68 -0.44
CA LEU A 30 -2.25 24.28 -0.82
C LEU A 30 -1.73 23.10 0.02
N LEU A 31 -1.97 23.12 1.33
CA LEU A 31 -1.58 22.01 2.21
C LEU A 31 -2.32 20.72 1.86
N VAL A 32 -3.62 20.79 1.59
CA VAL A 32 -4.42 19.63 1.17
C VAL A 32 -3.91 19.08 -0.16
N GLN A 33 -3.62 19.94 -1.15
CA GLN A 33 -3.06 19.51 -2.43
C GLN A 33 -1.69 18.85 -2.26
N ALA A 34 -0.80 19.42 -1.47
CA ALA A 34 0.50 18.83 -1.19
C ALA A 34 0.37 17.47 -0.51
N ALA A 35 -0.47 17.36 0.52
CA ALA A 35 -0.73 16.11 1.23
C ALA A 35 -1.30 15.03 0.28
N PHE A 36 -2.19 15.41 -0.64
CA PHE A 36 -2.75 14.52 -1.64
C PHE A 36 -1.67 13.99 -2.61
N VAL A 37 -0.82 14.87 -3.14
CA VAL A 37 0.29 14.47 -4.02
C VAL A 37 1.26 13.52 -3.32
N PHE A 38 1.69 13.85 -2.10
CA PHE A 38 2.58 12.98 -1.33
C PHE A 38 1.92 11.65 -0.95
N GLY A 39 0.62 11.66 -0.68
CA GLY A 39 -0.15 10.44 -0.40
C GLY A 39 -0.21 9.51 -1.61
N ILE A 40 -0.49 10.04 -2.80
CA ILE A 40 -0.51 9.27 -4.05
C ILE A 40 0.86 8.68 -4.36
N LEU A 41 1.90 9.52 -4.36
CA LEU A 41 3.26 9.07 -4.65
C LEU A 41 3.74 8.02 -3.64
N GLY A 42 3.40 8.19 -2.36
CA GLY A 42 3.74 7.25 -1.31
C GLY A 42 3.09 5.89 -1.49
N SER A 43 1.81 5.85 -1.87
CA SER A 43 1.06 4.61 -2.10
C SER A 43 1.43 3.94 -3.42
N ALA A 44 1.71 4.69 -4.47
CA ALA A 44 2.15 4.14 -5.75
C ALA A 44 3.51 3.42 -5.63
N ALA A 45 4.39 3.93 -4.75
CA ALA A 45 5.72 3.37 -4.55
C ALA A 45 5.80 2.27 -3.46
N VAL A 46 4.68 1.79 -2.91
CA VAL A 46 4.67 0.86 -1.77
C VAL A 46 5.46 -0.42 -2.05
N TYR A 47 5.28 -1.00 -3.23
CA TYR A 47 5.95 -2.25 -3.61
C TYR A 47 7.48 -2.08 -3.66
N VAL A 48 7.96 -0.99 -4.24
CA VAL A 48 9.39 -0.71 -4.34
C VAL A 48 9.97 -0.32 -2.98
N ARG A 49 9.31 0.59 -2.27
CA ARG A 49 9.82 1.11 -0.98
C ARG A 49 9.84 0.08 0.14
N LYS A 50 8.96 -0.93 0.08
CA LYS A 50 8.87 -1.99 1.10
C LYS A 50 9.61 -3.26 0.70
N SER A 51 10.13 -3.31 -0.53
CA SER A 51 11.01 -4.39 -0.99
C SER A 51 12.45 -4.16 -0.52
N GLY A 52 13.13 -5.26 -0.25
CA GLY A 52 14.59 -5.30 -0.04
C GLY A 52 15.39 -5.54 -1.33
N GLY A 53 14.73 -5.61 -2.49
CA GLY A 53 15.39 -5.83 -3.78
C GLY A 53 15.91 -4.54 -4.40
N ASP A 54 17.11 -4.57 -4.97
CA ASP A 54 17.76 -3.44 -5.63
C ASP A 54 17.26 -3.24 -7.07
N LEU A 55 16.83 -4.33 -7.72
CA LEU A 55 16.39 -4.35 -9.12
C LEU A 55 15.03 -5.03 -9.26
N TRP A 56 14.26 -4.55 -10.24
CA TRP A 56 12.98 -5.13 -10.61
C TRP A 56 13.02 -5.60 -12.05
N LEU A 57 12.63 -6.85 -12.27
CA LEU A 57 12.51 -7.45 -13.60
C LEU A 57 11.03 -7.56 -13.97
N GLY A 58 10.63 -6.92 -15.04
CA GLY A 58 9.27 -6.94 -15.56
C GLY A 58 9.23 -7.17 -17.07
N PHE A 59 8.03 -7.33 -17.61
CA PHE A 59 7.83 -7.41 -19.05
C PHE A 59 8.27 -6.10 -19.72
N PRO A 60 8.95 -6.15 -20.90
CA PRO A 60 9.37 -4.95 -21.61
C PRO A 60 8.21 -3.96 -21.84
N GLY A 61 8.42 -2.69 -21.47
CA GLY A 61 7.40 -1.64 -21.59
C GLY A 61 6.42 -1.55 -20.44
N THR A 62 6.57 -2.35 -19.38
CA THR A 62 5.77 -2.24 -18.14
C THR A 62 6.06 -0.89 -17.47
N GLN A 63 5.02 -0.07 -17.30
CA GLN A 63 5.12 1.24 -16.66
C GLN A 63 4.69 1.20 -15.19
N THR A 64 3.73 0.34 -14.84
CA THR A 64 3.21 0.16 -13.48
C THR A 64 2.96 -1.32 -13.21
N PHE A 65 2.91 -1.72 -11.94
CA PHE A 65 2.64 -3.11 -11.57
C PHE A 65 1.26 -3.57 -12.01
N GLU A 66 0.25 -2.68 -11.93
CA GLU A 66 -1.13 -2.97 -12.30
C GLU A 66 -1.31 -3.26 -13.80
N LEU A 67 -0.40 -2.77 -14.62
CA LEU A 67 -0.40 -2.99 -16.07
C LEU A 67 0.68 -3.98 -16.51
N GLY A 68 1.32 -4.65 -15.56
CA GLY A 68 2.35 -5.65 -15.80
C GLY A 68 1.78 -6.87 -16.53
N ARG A 69 2.61 -7.46 -17.39
CA ARG A 69 2.33 -8.75 -18.01
C ARG A 69 3.19 -9.83 -17.34
N PRO A 70 2.71 -11.08 -17.29
CA PRO A 70 3.53 -12.18 -16.82
C PRO A 70 4.84 -12.28 -17.60
N ILE A 71 5.94 -12.52 -16.89
CA ILE A 71 7.25 -12.80 -17.46
C ILE A 71 7.51 -14.30 -17.45
N SER A 72 8.28 -14.77 -18.43
CA SER A 72 8.67 -16.19 -18.49
C SER A 72 9.54 -16.58 -17.30
N SER A 73 9.38 -17.80 -16.81
CA SER A 73 10.28 -18.39 -15.81
C SER A 73 11.75 -18.44 -16.27
N GLN A 74 11.98 -18.47 -17.59
CA GLN A 74 13.34 -18.37 -18.16
C GLN A 74 14.00 -17.03 -17.82
N ALA A 75 13.25 -15.95 -17.67
CA ALA A 75 13.79 -14.65 -17.27
C ALA A 75 14.44 -14.70 -15.88
N ARG A 76 13.87 -15.48 -14.95
CA ARG A 76 14.48 -15.74 -13.63
C ARG A 76 15.82 -16.43 -13.76
N ILE A 77 15.89 -17.46 -14.60
CA ILE A 77 17.14 -18.22 -14.83
C ILE A 77 18.20 -17.30 -15.46
N ALA A 78 17.81 -16.54 -16.49
CA ALA A 78 18.71 -15.60 -17.16
C ALA A 78 19.25 -14.53 -16.19
N ALA A 79 18.43 -14.04 -15.27
CA ALA A 79 18.86 -13.11 -14.24
C ALA A 79 19.87 -13.75 -13.27
N LEU A 80 19.59 -14.98 -12.80
CA LEU A 80 20.48 -15.70 -11.90
C LEU A 80 21.83 -16.09 -12.53
N MET A 81 21.90 -16.11 -13.86
CA MET A 81 23.17 -16.33 -14.58
C MET A 81 24.08 -15.10 -14.59
N GLN A 82 23.60 -13.93 -14.18
CA GLN A 82 24.43 -12.73 -14.09
C GLN A 82 25.28 -12.77 -12.81
N PRO A 83 26.62 -12.57 -12.89
CA PRO A 83 27.51 -12.68 -11.73
C PRO A 83 27.20 -11.68 -10.60
N GLN A 84 26.52 -10.58 -10.91
CA GLN A 84 26.17 -9.55 -9.96
C GLN A 84 24.83 -9.80 -9.26
N VAL A 85 24.06 -10.83 -9.67
CA VAL A 85 22.76 -11.14 -9.12
C VAL A 85 22.90 -12.25 -8.07
N GLU A 86 22.71 -11.90 -6.83
CA GLU A 86 22.78 -12.83 -5.70
C GLU A 86 21.50 -13.64 -5.56
N ARG A 87 20.36 -13.00 -5.79
CA ARG A 87 19.03 -13.61 -5.54
C ARG A 87 17.96 -13.04 -6.46
N VAL A 88 17.02 -13.89 -6.83
CA VAL A 88 15.82 -13.50 -7.62
C VAL A 88 14.59 -14.12 -6.98
N GLU A 89 13.64 -13.31 -6.59
CA GLU A 89 12.35 -13.74 -6.05
C GLU A 89 11.20 -13.43 -7.01
N PRO A 90 10.26 -14.35 -7.18
CA PRO A 90 9.04 -14.05 -7.91
C PRO A 90 8.11 -13.14 -7.08
N PHE A 91 7.39 -12.29 -7.77
CA PHE A 91 6.33 -11.48 -7.22
C PHE A 91 5.11 -11.55 -8.14
N ASN A 92 3.98 -12.00 -7.60
CA ASN A 92 2.73 -12.08 -8.32
C ASN A 92 1.80 -10.96 -7.87
N TRP A 93 1.20 -10.26 -8.83
CA TRP A 93 0.22 -9.23 -8.57
C TRP A 93 -1.04 -9.50 -9.39
N LEU A 94 -2.20 -9.48 -8.74
CA LEU A 94 -3.50 -9.81 -9.33
C LEU A 94 -4.59 -8.90 -8.76
N ASP A 95 -5.61 -8.63 -9.56
CA ASP A 95 -6.88 -8.11 -9.06
C ASP A 95 -7.67 -9.23 -8.38
N GLY A 96 -8.38 -8.87 -7.32
CA GLY A 96 -9.18 -9.81 -6.55
C GLY A 96 -10.53 -9.26 -6.10
N ASP A 97 -11.44 -10.20 -5.86
CA ASP A 97 -12.74 -9.97 -5.30
C ASP A 97 -12.83 -10.58 -3.90
N TRP A 98 -12.87 -9.73 -2.88
CA TRP A 98 -13.02 -10.13 -1.50
C TRP A 98 -14.46 -10.13 -1.08
N ARG A 99 -14.95 -11.26 -0.61
CA ARG A 99 -16.28 -11.42 -0.02
C ARG A 99 -16.14 -11.78 1.44
N GLY A 100 -16.41 -10.79 2.27
CA GLY A 100 -16.50 -10.91 3.72
C GLY A 100 -17.85 -11.46 4.19
N PRO A 101 -18.31 -11.09 5.38
CA PRO A 101 -19.65 -11.41 5.86
C PRO A 101 -20.72 -10.96 4.86
N ALA A 102 -21.82 -11.72 4.78
CA ALA A 102 -22.88 -11.57 3.77
C ALA A 102 -23.51 -10.17 3.70
N ASP A 103 -23.44 -9.40 4.78
CA ASP A 103 -24.00 -8.05 4.91
C ASP A 103 -23.14 -6.95 4.31
N LYS A 104 -21.86 -7.22 3.96
CA LYS A 104 -20.88 -6.22 3.50
C LYS A 104 -20.66 -6.19 1.99
N GLY A 105 -21.24 -7.14 1.25
CA GLY A 105 -21.05 -7.23 -0.19
C GLY A 105 -19.61 -7.62 -0.57
N SER A 106 -19.20 -7.23 -1.79
CA SER A 106 -17.90 -7.52 -2.37
C SER A 106 -17.02 -6.28 -2.35
N VAL A 107 -15.73 -6.47 -2.08
CA VAL A 107 -14.70 -5.42 -2.09
C VAL A 107 -13.63 -5.79 -3.10
N SER A 108 -13.38 -4.91 -4.06
CA SER A 108 -12.23 -5.06 -4.96
C SER A 108 -10.92 -4.86 -4.20
N VAL A 109 -9.99 -5.78 -4.38
CA VAL A 109 -8.71 -5.81 -3.67
C VAL A 109 -7.58 -6.16 -4.64
N PHE A 110 -6.36 -5.82 -4.26
CA PHE A 110 -5.15 -6.29 -4.92
C PHE A 110 -4.59 -7.49 -4.15
N ILE A 111 -4.13 -8.49 -4.86
CA ILE A 111 -3.53 -9.69 -4.29
C ILE A 111 -2.04 -9.68 -4.64
N SER A 112 -1.21 -9.70 -3.63
CA SER A 112 0.25 -9.76 -3.75
C SER A 112 0.74 -11.12 -3.27
N GLY A 113 1.12 -11.99 -4.20
CA GLY A 113 1.79 -13.27 -3.92
C GLY A 113 3.28 -13.04 -3.66
N ILE A 114 3.74 -13.43 -2.49
CA ILE A 114 5.11 -13.22 -2.03
C ILE A 114 5.74 -14.51 -1.51
N ASP A 115 7.06 -14.54 -1.47
CA ASP A 115 7.82 -15.59 -0.84
C ASP A 115 7.68 -15.52 0.69
N THR A 116 7.54 -16.67 1.35
CA THR A 116 7.30 -16.78 2.79
C THR A 116 8.58 -16.97 3.61
N HIS A 117 9.73 -17.15 2.97
CA HIS A 117 11.00 -17.26 3.67
C HIS A 117 11.30 -16.03 4.54
N ALA A 118 11.96 -16.27 5.67
CA ALA A 118 12.23 -15.24 6.68
C ALA A 118 13.02 -14.03 6.15
N ASP A 119 13.88 -14.26 5.17
CA ASP A 119 14.76 -13.29 4.52
C ASP A 119 14.25 -12.82 3.14
N ALA A 120 12.98 -13.11 2.83
CA ALA A 120 12.38 -12.75 1.54
C ALA A 120 12.38 -11.24 1.30
N LEU A 121 12.62 -10.86 0.03
CA LEU A 121 12.83 -9.47 -0.39
C LEU A 121 11.53 -8.66 -0.36
N MET A 122 10.40 -9.23 -0.80
CA MET A 122 9.14 -8.47 -0.87
C MET A 122 8.60 -8.17 0.52
N PHE A 123 8.28 -6.92 0.77
CA PHE A 123 7.78 -6.41 2.05
C PHE A 123 8.74 -6.70 3.25
N ALA A 124 10.05 -6.83 2.99
CA ALA A 124 11.04 -7.06 4.04
C ALA A 124 10.99 -6.03 5.17
N GLY A 125 10.73 -4.75 4.82
CA GLY A 125 10.61 -3.67 5.80
C GLY A 125 9.23 -3.53 6.48
N ALA A 126 8.25 -4.39 6.14
CA ALA A 126 6.88 -4.29 6.66
C ALA A 126 6.41 -5.55 7.39
N LEU A 127 7.01 -6.69 7.13
CA LEU A 127 6.68 -7.98 7.71
C LEU A 127 7.85 -8.50 8.54
N ASP A 128 7.58 -8.78 9.80
CA ASP A 128 8.53 -9.58 10.59
C ASP A 128 8.51 -11.06 10.16
N PRO A 129 9.61 -11.83 10.38
CA PRO A 129 9.70 -13.21 9.94
C PRO A 129 8.59 -14.10 10.50
N GLY A 130 8.18 -13.90 11.75
CA GLY A 130 7.13 -14.70 12.39
C GLY A 130 5.75 -14.43 11.77
N LEU A 131 5.45 -13.18 11.43
CA LEU A 131 4.22 -12.85 10.73
C LEU A 131 4.22 -13.38 9.30
N ARG A 132 5.35 -13.29 8.59
CA ARG A 132 5.53 -13.80 7.24
C ARG A 132 5.31 -15.31 7.17
N ALA A 133 5.90 -16.09 8.09
CA ALA A 133 5.74 -17.53 8.16
C ALA A 133 4.28 -18.00 8.32
N ARG A 134 3.40 -17.14 8.84
CA ARG A 134 1.97 -17.45 8.93
C ARG A 134 1.26 -17.51 7.57
N LEU A 135 1.87 -17.00 6.52
CA LEU A 135 1.37 -17.16 5.15
C LEU A 135 1.50 -18.59 4.64
N ASP A 136 2.32 -19.43 5.28
CA ASP A 136 2.41 -20.88 4.96
C ASP A 136 1.16 -21.65 5.40
N GLU A 137 0.33 -21.07 6.28
CA GLU A 137 -0.95 -21.65 6.63
C GLU A 137 -1.87 -21.68 5.39
N PRO A 138 -2.50 -22.82 5.05
CA PRO A 138 -3.36 -22.93 3.88
C PRO A 138 -4.47 -21.86 3.87
N GLY A 139 -4.50 -21.05 2.81
CA GLY A 139 -5.42 -19.91 2.69
C GLY A 139 -5.13 -18.76 3.65
N GLY A 140 -3.94 -18.72 4.26
CA GLY A 140 -3.50 -17.62 5.11
C GLY A 140 -3.29 -16.34 4.31
N VAL A 141 -3.83 -15.23 4.81
CA VAL A 141 -3.60 -13.91 4.21
C VAL A 141 -3.25 -12.87 5.27
N ILE A 142 -2.41 -11.92 4.90
CA ILE A 142 -2.07 -10.74 5.72
C ILE A 142 -2.66 -9.52 5.05
N VAL A 143 -3.28 -8.64 5.84
CA VAL A 143 -3.93 -7.42 5.36
C VAL A 143 -3.40 -6.19 6.10
N ASP A 144 -3.61 -5.01 5.53
CA ASP A 144 -3.30 -3.77 6.25
C ASP A 144 -4.29 -3.57 7.41
N ARG A 145 -3.75 -3.18 8.57
CA ARG A 145 -4.56 -2.90 9.77
C ARG A 145 -5.65 -1.86 9.52
N ALA A 146 -5.37 -0.87 8.68
CA ALA A 146 -6.31 0.19 8.34
C ALA A 146 -7.48 -0.29 7.46
N ASP A 147 -7.35 -1.45 6.82
CA ASP A 147 -8.35 -1.97 5.89
C ASP A 147 -9.29 -3.02 6.51
N LEU A 148 -9.05 -3.46 7.75
CA LEU A 148 -9.93 -4.41 8.45
C LEU A 148 -11.39 -3.97 8.46
N GLY A 149 -11.66 -2.67 8.66
CA GLY A 149 -13.01 -2.12 8.62
C GLY A 149 -13.71 -2.26 7.27
N LYS A 150 -12.96 -2.08 6.17
CA LYS A 150 -13.47 -2.28 4.80
C LYS A 150 -13.73 -3.75 4.50
N LEU A 151 -12.82 -4.62 4.93
CA LEU A 151 -12.92 -6.07 4.73
C LEU A 151 -14.01 -6.70 5.60
N GLY A 152 -14.46 -6.00 6.66
CA GLY A 152 -15.52 -6.42 7.55
C GLY A 152 -15.16 -7.58 8.48
N LEU A 153 -13.85 -7.84 8.67
CA LEU A 153 -13.36 -8.97 9.47
C LEU A 153 -12.21 -8.53 10.38
N ALA A 154 -12.00 -9.29 11.43
CA ALA A 154 -10.83 -9.20 12.29
C ALA A 154 -9.83 -10.33 11.99
N VAL A 155 -8.68 -10.30 12.63
CA VAL A 155 -7.68 -11.40 12.58
C VAL A 155 -8.34 -12.70 13.01
N GLY A 156 -8.12 -13.77 12.27
CA GLY A 156 -8.77 -15.07 12.43
C GLY A 156 -10.06 -15.23 11.63
N GLY A 157 -10.63 -14.13 11.13
CA GLY A 157 -11.85 -14.15 10.31
C GLY A 157 -11.64 -14.84 8.97
N GLN A 158 -12.69 -15.45 8.45
CA GLN A 158 -12.70 -16.15 7.16
C GLN A 158 -13.50 -15.37 6.12
N ALA A 159 -13.00 -15.40 4.90
CA ALA A 159 -13.62 -14.78 3.74
C ALA A 159 -13.46 -15.66 2.50
N VAL A 160 -13.99 -15.17 1.39
CA VAL A 160 -13.77 -15.77 0.07
C VAL A 160 -13.03 -14.75 -0.80
N LEU A 161 -11.89 -15.13 -1.33
CA LEU A 161 -11.05 -14.35 -2.24
C LEU A 161 -10.99 -15.06 -3.59
N ASN A 162 -11.56 -14.47 -4.64
CA ASN A 162 -11.66 -15.07 -5.97
C ASN A 162 -12.23 -16.50 -5.94
N GLY A 163 -13.23 -16.77 -5.10
CA GLY A 163 -13.83 -18.09 -4.96
C GLY A 163 -13.11 -19.06 -4.00
N HIS A 164 -11.93 -18.72 -3.51
CA HIS A 164 -11.17 -19.53 -2.55
C HIS A 164 -11.38 -19.06 -1.11
N ARG A 165 -11.54 -20.00 -0.18
CA ARG A 165 -11.63 -19.66 1.24
C ARG A 165 -10.28 -19.23 1.76
N VAL A 166 -10.24 -18.06 2.39
CA VAL A 166 -9.04 -17.49 3.00
C VAL A 166 -9.31 -17.09 4.45
N ARG A 167 -8.25 -17.01 5.23
CA ARG A 167 -8.29 -16.58 6.64
C ARG A 167 -7.26 -15.49 6.89
N ILE A 168 -7.66 -14.41 7.55
CA ILE A 168 -6.73 -13.37 7.99
C ILE A 168 -5.86 -13.93 9.10
N VAL A 169 -4.63 -14.29 8.78
CA VAL A 169 -3.64 -14.85 9.75
C VAL A 169 -2.88 -13.76 10.49
N GLY A 170 -2.88 -12.54 9.95
CA GLY A 170 -2.20 -11.43 10.59
C GLY A 170 -2.48 -10.08 9.95
N VAL A 171 -1.96 -9.04 10.56
CA VAL A 171 -2.05 -7.67 10.07
C VAL A 171 -0.69 -6.99 10.14
N ALA A 172 -0.40 -6.17 9.16
CA ALA A 172 0.76 -5.28 9.16
C ALA A 172 0.31 -3.84 8.88
N GLY A 173 1.22 -2.90 8.91
CA GLY A 173 0.94 -1.51 8.57
C GLY A 173 1.70 -1.05 7.34
N GLY A 174 1.07 -0.14 6.56
CA GLY A 174 1.71 0.45 5.40
C GLY A 174 1.80 -0.49 4.19
N LEU A 175 0.84 -1.42 4.05
CA LEU A 175 0.72 -2.33 2.91
C LEU A 175 -0.18 -1.78 1.81
N ARG A 176 -0.90 -0.69 2.07
CA ARG A 176 -1.89 -0.13 1.13
C ARG A 176 -1.21 0.32 -0.15
N ALA A 177 -1.67 -0.23 -1.26
CA ALA A 177 -1.28 0.18 -2.60
C ALA A 177 -2.14 1.36 -3.08
N LEU A 178 -1.70 2.01 -4.15
CA LEU A 178 -2.50 3.04 -4.80
C LEU A 178 -3.82 2.43 -5.29
N GLY A 179 -4.92 3.03 -4.87
CA GLY A 179 -6.26 2.68 -5.35
C GLY A 179 -6.98 1.58 -4.57
N GLY A 180 -6.37 0.85 -3.64
CA GLY A 180 -7.11 -0.22 -2.98
C GLY A 180 -6.49 -0.91 -1.78
N VAL A 181 -7.25 -1.87 -1.31
CA VAL A 181 -6.82 -2.81 -0.28
C VAL A 181 -5.83 -3.80 -0.89
N ASN A 182 -4.67 -3.94 -0.28
CA ASN A 182 -3.68 -4.92 -0.69
C ASN A 182 -3.68 -6.10 0.28
N ILE A 183 -3.79 -7.31 -0.27
CA ILE A 183 -3.82 -8.58 0.48
C ILE A 183 -2.56 -9.36 0.12
N LEU A 184 -1.77 -9.70 1.12
CA LEU A 184 -0.59 -10.55 0.93
C LEU A 184 -0.96 -12.01 1.11
N THR A 185 -0.46 -12.86 0.23
CA THR A 185 -0.61 -14.33 0.27
C THR A 185 0.71 -14.99 -0.09
N SER A 186 0.86 -16.27 0.22
CA SER A 186 1.96 -17.09 -0.31
C SER A 186 1.83 -17.24 -1.83
N LEU A 187 2.96 -17.47 -2.50
CA LEU A 187 3.04 -17.75 -3.95
C LEU A 187 2.38 -19.05 -4.32
#